data_45d94262c96bf002020b86fd9d337379
#
_entry.id   45d94262c96bf002020b86fd9d337379
#
_cell.length_a   1.000
_cell.length_b   1.000
_cell.length_c   1.000
_cell.angle_alpha   90.00
_cell.angle_beta   90.00
_cell.angle_gamma   90.00
#
_symmetry.space_group_name_H-M   'P 1'
#
loop_
_entity.id
_entity.type
_entity.pdbx_description
1 polymer ?
#
loop_
_entity_poly.entity_id
_entity_poly.type
_entity_poly.pdbx_seq_one_letter_code
_entity_poly.pdbx_strand_id
1 'polypeptide(L)'
;MTTRAPLRIALAIATALACVLALAACGAKQDVTSAPATKRFTVMLDWFPNADHAALYSAIADGDFRAVGLEVQPVVPSEAVEPLKQLAAGKIDMAISYEPELLLARDEGLKLVSIGALVQRPLTSIIALPGQHVSTVKDLAGKRVGTAGISYQAAELHTALQHAGVNPAKVQEVNVGFNLVPAMLSGKVAATLGGFWNYEAIQLQIMHKHPVVIPVNEVGVPNYDELVLVVRADEARSDGVDLRAFMQALTRGERAVRANPAAAAKLVQAANPSLEPKLQLESIERTLPAALPAQAGKPFGYQDPTQWAAFGRWMFQQGLLKSDPDATGLPPFTNEFLPGQGI
;
A
#
# COMPACT_ATOMS: atom_id res chain seq x y z
N MET A 1 19.40 -31.27 -90.66
CA MET A 1 19.07 -29.91 -90.16
C MET A 1 18.39 -30.07 -88.81
N THR A 2 19.09 -29.85 -87.72
CA THR A 2 18.73 -30.24 -86.35
C THR A 2 18.08 -29.06 -85.62
N THR A 3 16.84 -29.22 -85.25
CA THR A 3 15.99 -28.27 -84.49
C THR A 3 16.49 -28.14 -83.07
N ARG A 4 17.28 -27.06 -82.71
CA ARG A 4 17.76 -26.71 -81.36
C ARG A 4 16.95 -25.60 -80.68
N ALA A 5 15.78 -25.23 -81.22
CA ALA A 5 15.02 -24.10 -80.68
C ALA A 5 14.18 -24.34 -79.41
N PRO A 6 13.54 -25.50 -79.15
CA PRO A 6 12.64 -25.65 -78.04
C PRO A 6 13.36 -25.73 -76.64
N LEU A 7 14.62 -26.22 -76.60
CA LEU A 7 15.36 -26.40 -75.36
C LEU A 7 15.82 -25.02 -74.69
N ARG A 8 16.08 -24.01 -75.54
CA ARG A 8 16.49 -22.67 -75.07
C ARG A 8 15.31 -21.89 -74.44
N ILE A 9 14.12 -22.06 -75.00
CA ILE A 9 12.91 -21.41 -74.49
C ILE A 9 12.47 -22.03 -73.18
N ALA A 10 12.55 -23.37 -72.98
CA ALA A 10 12.24 -24.03 -71.77
C ALA A 10 13.24 -23.66 -70.62
N LEU A 11 14.52 -23.45 -70.94
CA LEU A 11 15.53 -23.08 -69.97
C LEU A 11 15.34 -21.58 -69.52
N ALA A 12 14.94 -20.70 -70.42
CA ALA A 12 14.65 -19.31 -70.12
C ALA A 12 13.41 -19.12 -69.23
N ILE A 13 12.37 -19.94 -69.45
CA ILE A 13 11.15 -19.91 -68.62
C ILE A 13 11.43 -20.48 -67.21
N ALA A 14 12.23 -21.54 -67.12
CA ALA A 14 12.62 -22.11 -65.82
C ALA A 14 13.48 -21.13 -64.98
N THR A 15 14.37 -20.37 -65.61
CA THR A 15 15.20 -19.36 -64.92
C THR A 15 14.36 -18.15 -64.48
N ALA A 16 13.40 -17.69 -65.28
CA ALA A 16 12.49 -16.61 -64.93
C ALA A 16 11.56 -17.00 -63.76
N LEU A 17 11.07 -18.24 -63.74
CA LEU A 17 10.23 -18.74 -62.64
C LEU A 17 11.02 -18.89 -61.30
N ALA A 18 12.30 -19.30 -61.37
CA ALA A 18 13.18 -19.38 -60.21
C ALA A 18 13.50 -17.99 -59.62
N CYS A 19 13.66 -16.94 -60.45
CA CYS A 19 13.88 -15.58 -59.98
C CYS A 19 12.62 -14.96 -59.33
N VAL A 20 11.41 -15.29 -59.78
CA VAL A 20 10.16 -14.82 -59.17
C VAL A 20 9.92 -15.50 -57.84
N LEU A 21 10.28 -16.76 -57.66
CA LEU A 21 10.21 -17.47 -56.38
C LEU A 21 11.24 -16.99 -55.37
N ALA A 22 12.40 -16.52 -55.80
CA ALA A 22 13.43 -15.97 -54.91
C ALA A 22 13.06 -14.57 -54.35
N LEU A 23 12.24 -13.78 -55.08
CA LEU A 23 11.75 -12.48 -54.65
C LEU A 23 10.56 -12.60 -53.66
N ALA A 24 9.83 -13.71 -53.64
CA ALA A 24 8.78 -13.98 -52.68
C ALA A 24 9.32 -14.53 -51.33
N ALA A 25 10.59 -14.92 -51.26
CA ALA A 25 11.25 -15.37 -50.06
C ALA A 25 11.87 -14.26 -49.19
N CYS A 26 11.79 -12.98 -49.59
CA CYS A 26 11.91 -11.85 -48.66
C CYS A 26 10.62 -11.79 -47.84
N GLY A 27 10.46 -12.80 -46.97
CA GLY A 27 9.41 -12.83 -45.97
C GLY A 27 9.48 -11.51 -45.20
N ALA A 28 8.36 -10.80 -45.17
CA ALA A 28 8.16 -9.77 -44.19
C ALA A 28 8.61 -10.35 -42.84
N LYS A 29 9.73 -9.86 -42.30
CA LYS A 29 9.99 -9.99 -40.86
C LYS A 29 8.72 -9.45 -40.23
N GLN A 30 7.90 -10.33 -39.70
CA GLN A 30 6.99 -9.90 -38.66
C GLN A 30 7.93 -9.30 -37.61
N ASP A 31 7.93 -7.99 -37.50
CA ASP A 31 8.40 -7.36 -36.32
C ASP A 31 7.56 -7.97 -35.19
N VAL A 32 8.11 -9.00 -34.57
CA VAL A 32 7.67 -9.38 -33.26
C VAL A 32 8.01 -8.15 -32.42
N THR A 33 7.03 -7.25 -32.30
CA THR A 33 7.04 -6.23 -31.28
C THR A 33 7.08 -6.98 -29.97
N SER A 34 8.29 -7.39 -29.55
CA SER A 34 8.50 -7.84 -28.19
C SER A 34 7.97 -6.71 -27.34
N ALA A 35 6.96 -7.01 -26.52
CA ALA A 35 6.49 -6.07 -25.51
C ALA A 35 7.74 -5.48 -24.83
N PRO A 36 7.81 -4.18 -24.59
CA PRO A 36 8.97 -3.55 -23.99
C PRO A 36 9.34 -4.36 -22.74
N ALA A 37 10.62 -4.66 -22.59
CA ALA A 37 11.09 -5.41 -21.44
C ALA A 37 10.67 -4.65 -20.16
N THR A 38 9.82 -5.26 -19.36
CA THR A 38 9.36 -4.67 -18.10
C THR A 38 10.42 -4.85 -17.03
N LYS A 39 10.67 -3.79 -16.25
CA LYS A 39 11.49 -3.84 -15.04
C LYS A 39 10.68 -4.49 -13.93
N ARG A 40 11.20 -5.54 -13.31
CA ARG A 40 10.62 -6.10 -12.09
C ARG A 40 10.64 -5.04 -10.98
N PHE A 41 9.54 -4.89 -10.28
CA PHE A 41 9.37 -3.92 -9.19
C PHE A 41 8.62 -4.58 -8.03
N THR A 42 9.32 -4.79 -6.92
CA THR A 42 8.82 -5.54 -5.77
C THR A 42 8.22 -4.58 -4.75
N VAL A 43 6.95 -4.78 -4.40
CA VAL A 43 6.24 -3.99 -3.38
C VAL A 43 5.89 -4.88 -2.20
N MET A 44 6.52 -4.68 -1.04
CA MET A 44 6.11 -5.40 0.17
C MET A 44 4.91 -4.68 0.81
N LEU A 45 3.87 -5.44 1.07
CA LEU A 45 2.67 -4.96 1.76
C LEU A 45 2.98 -4.74 3.24
N ASP A 46 2.13 -3.97 3.93
CA ASP A 46 2.18 -3.79 5.39
C ASP A 46 1.59 -4.98 6.15
N TRP A 47 0.66 -5.68 5.49
CA TRP A 47 -0.14 -6.76 6.03
C TRP A 47 -0.38 -7.84 4.96
N PHE A 48 -1.19 -8.86 5.25
CA PHE A 48 -1.70 -9.74 4.17
C PHE A 48 -2.60 -8.94 3.22
N PRO A 49 -2.77 -9.41 1.94
CA PRO A 49 -3.64 -8.75 0.97
C PRO A 49 -5.02 -8.49 1.55
N ASN A 50 -5.50 -7.25 1.46
CA ASN A 50 -6.79 -6.81 1.97
C ASN A 50 -7.32 -5.61 1.16
N ALA A 51 -8.47 -5.08 1.56
CA ALA A 51 -9.18 -4.00 0.89
C ALA A 51 -8.35 -2.72 0.68
N ASP A 52 -7.42 -2.41 1.58
CA ASP A 52 -6.60 -1.19 1.51
C ASP A 52 -5.56 -1.25 0.38
N HIS A 53 -5.28 -2.44 -0.15
CA HIS A 53 -4.43 -2.67 -1.32
C HIS A 53 -5.20 -2.69 -2.65
N ALA A 54 -6.50 -2.38 -2.67
CA ALA A 54 -7.34 -2.53 -3.85
C ALA A 54 -6.83 -1.77 -5.07
N ALA A 55 -6.29 -0.56 -4.90
CA ALA A 55 -5.72 0.24 -5.98
C ALA A 55 -4.51 -0.45 -6.63
N LEU A 56 -3.64 -1.07 -5.83
CA LEU A 56 -2.48 -1.82 -6.31
C LEU A 56 -2.91 -3.04 -7.14
N TYR A 57 -3.83 -3.85 -6.62
CA TYR A 57 -4.31 -5.05 -7.32
C TYR A 57 -5.12 -4.72 -8.57
N SER A 58 -5.88 -3.62 -8.57
CA SER A 58 -6.58 -3.13 -9.77
C SER A 58 -5.60 -2.70 -10.85
N ALA A 59 -4.59 -1.90 -10.53
CA ALA A 59 -3.57 -1.47 -11.48
C ALA A 59 -2.75 -2.65 -12.05
N ILE A 60 -2.50 -3.69 -11.25
CA ILE A 60 -1.85 -4.93 -11.73
C ILE A 60 -2.75 -5.67 -12.72
N ALA A 61 -4.01 -5.88 -12.38
CA ALA A 61 -4.97 -6.64 -13.19
C ALA A 61 -5.27 -5.96 -14.52
N ASP A 62 -5.41 -4.62 -14.51
CA ASP A 62 -5.67 -3.82 -15.72
C ASP A 62 -4.42 -3.64 -16.59
N GLY A 63 -3.25 -4.11 -16.13
CA GLY A 63 -1.98 -3.99 -16.84
C GLY A 63 -1.38 -2.58 -16.83
N ASP A 64 -1.87 -1.71 -15.98
CA ASP A 64 -1.44 -0.32 -15.89
C ASP A 64 0.05 -0.16 -15.58
N PHE A 65 0.60 -1.01 -14.73
CA PHE A 65 2.04 -1.01 -14.46
C PHE A 65 2.85 -1.51 -15.64
N ARG A 66 2.38 -2.55 -16.33
CA ARG A 66 3.07 -3.05 -17.54
C ARG A 66 3.07 -2.01 -18.66
N ALA A 67 1.98 -1.25 -18.81
CA ALA A 67 1.86 -0.18 -19.80
C ALA A 67 2.91 0.94 -19.59
N VAL A 68 3.46 1.08 -18.38
CA VAL A 68 4.52 2.03 -18.07
C VAL A 68 5.89 1.36 -17.84
N GLY A 69 6.06 0.11 -18.29
CA GLY A 69 7.32 -0.64 -18.24
C GLY A 69 7.66 -1.28 -16.89
N LEU A 70 6.71 -1.40 -15.97
CA LEU A 70 6.93 -2.02 -14.67
C LEU A 70 6.18 -3.37 -14.56
N GLU A 71 6.85 -4.37 -14.01
CA GLU A 71 6.23 -5.63 -13.58
C GLU A 71 6.17 -5.66 -12.06
N VAL A 72 5.07 -5.14 -11.52
CA VAL A 72 4.88 -5.01 -10.07
C VAL A 72 4.54 -6.35 -9.44
N GLN A 73 5.29 -6.72 -8.39
CA GLN A 73 5.13 -7.96 -7.65
C GLN A 73 4.88 -7.65 -6.17
N PRO A 74 3.64 -7.80 -5.68
CA PRO A 74 3.33 -7.69 -4.26
C PRO A 74 3.97 -8.84 -3.47
N VAL A 75 4.55 -8.53 -2.31
CA VAL A 75 5.13 -9.50 -1.37
C VAL A 75 4.45 -9.32 -0.02
N VAL A 76 4.02 -10.43 0.57
CA VAL A 76 3.37 -10.43 1.89
C VAL A 76 4.45 -10.51 2.96
N PRO A 77 4.44 -9.64 3.98
CA PRO A 77 5.39 -9.71 5.08
C PRO A 77 5.11 -10.90 5.99
N SER A 78 6.14 -11.42 6.64
CA SER A 78 5.99 -12.46 7.67
C SER A 78 5.54 -11.90 9.02
N GLU A 79 5.84 -10.62 9.28
CA GLU A 79 5.44 -9.87 10.46
C GLU A 79 5.29 -8.36 10.14
N ALA A 80 4.47 -7.65 10.92
CA ALA A 80 4.09 -6.26 10.63
C ALA A 80 5.28 -5.28 10.60
N VAL A 81 6.36 -5.56 11.31
CA VAL A 81 7.56 -4.69 11.39
C VAL A 81 8.63 -5.01 10.32
N GLU A 82 8.33 -5.91 9.39
CA GLU A 82 9.30 -6.37 8.37
C GLU A 82 9.51 -5.37 7.22
N PRO A 83 8.48 -4.69 6.68
CA PRO A 83 8.59 -4.00 5.39
C PRO A 83 9.73 -2.98 5.31
N LEU A 84 9.85 -2.06 6.25
CA LEU A 84 10.90 -1.03 6.22
C LEU A 84 12.30 -1.60 6.41
N LYS A 85 12.45 -2.70 7.15
CA LYS A 85 13.74 -3.40 7.31
C LYS A 85 14.20 -4.04 6.01
N GLN A 86 13.29 -4.70 5.27
CA GLN A 86 13.59 -5.31 3.97
C GLN A 86 13.89 -4.25 2.91
N LEU A 87 13.16 -3.12 2.93
CA LEU A 87 13.40 -1.98 2.06
C LEU A 87 14.78 -1.37 2.31
N ALA A 88 15.11 -1.07 3.56
CA ALA A 88 16.43 -0.50 3.94
C ALA A 88 17.59 -1.44 3.57
N ALA A 89 17.36 -2.76 3.61
CA ALA A 89 18.33 -3.77 3.19
C ALA A 89 18.45 -3.94 1.65
N GLY A 90 17.65 -3.20 0.86
CA GLY A 90 17.63 -3.28 -0.61
C GLY A 90 17.08 -4.60 -1.16
N LYS A 91 16.25 -5.32 -0.39
CA LYS A 91 15.67 -6.60 -0.82
C LYS A 91 14.35 -6.45 -1.57
N ILE A 92 13.73 -5.29 -1.46
CA ILE A 92 12.52 -4.87 -2.15
C ILE A 92 12.71 -3.44 -2.66
N ASP A 93 11.90 -3.04 -3.64
CA ASP A 93 11.99 -1.72 -4.28
C ASP A 93 11.11 -0.68 -3.55
N MET A 94 9.99 -1.12 -2.98
CA MET A 94 9.03 -0.28 -2.27
C MET A 94 8.40 -1.04 -1.10
N ALA A 95 8.05 -0.35 -0.04
CA ALA A 95 7.25 -0.86 1.06
C ALA A 95 5.98 -0.04 1.22
N ILE A 96 4.86 -0.70 1.51
CA ILE A 96 3.71 -0.07 2.15
C ILE A 96 3.99 -0.11 3.66
N SER A 97 3.85 1.01 4.33
CA SER A 97 4.09 1.17 5.76
C SER A 97 3.23 2.31 6.30
N TYR A 98 3.49 2.74 7.51
CA TYR A 98 2.73 3.74 8.24
C TYR A 98 3.59 5.00 8.44
N GLU A 99 2.97 6.20 8.41
CA GLU A 99 3.70 7.46 8.68
C GLU A 99 4.49 7.39 10.00
N PRO A 100 3.91 6.97 11.15
CA PRO A 100 4.66 6.90 12.41
C PRO A 100 5.83 5.91 12.35
N GLU A 101 5.70 4.78 11.66
CA GLU A 101 6.78 3.80 11.53
C GLU A 101 7.93 4.34 10.67
N LEU A 102 7.61 5.04 9.58
CA LEU A 102 8.61 5.73 8.76
C LEU A 102 9.39 6.76 9.56
N LEU A 103 8.71 7.59 10.38
CA LEU A 103 9.36 8.59 11.20
C LEU A 103 10.31 7.96 12.23
N LEU A 104 9.91 6.86 12.89
CA LEU A 104 10.77 6.10 13.79
C LEU A 104 11.99 5.51 13.08
N ALA A 105 11.79 4.89 11.91
CA ALA A 105 12.88 4.31 11.13
C ALA A 105 13.90 5.38 10.70
N ARG A 106 13.44 6.57 10.36
CA ARG A 106 14.31 7.70 10.01
C ARG A 106 15.06 8.25 11.22
N ASP A 107 14.44 8.35 12.38
CA ASP A 107 15.08 8.77 13.64
C ASP A 107 16.18 7.79 14.07
N GLU A 108 16.05 6.52 13.69
CA GLU A 108 17.11 5.50 13.81
C GLU A 108 18.19 5.57 12.71
N GLY A 109 18.09 6.52 11.78
CA GLY A 109 19.09 6.80 10.75
C GLY A 109 18.84 6.12 9.41
N LEU A 110 17.72 5.42 9.21
CA LEU A 110 17.39 4.82 7.92
C LEU A 110 17.02 5.92 6.90
N LYS A 111 17.64 5.84 5.73
CA LYS A 111 17.45 6.83 4.66
C LYS A 111 16.26 6.44 3.78
N LEU A 112 15.07 6.60 4.33
CA LEU A 112 13.80 6.27 3.70
C LEU A 112 12.97 7.54 3.47
N VAL A 113 12.10 7.53 2.46
CA VAL A 113 11.20 8.64 2.12
C VAL A 113 9.86 8.11 1.63
N SER A 114 8.76 8.72 2.06
CA SER A 114 7.44 8.45 1.49
C SER A 114 7.25 9.23 0.19
N ILE A 115 6.68 8.57 -0.82
CA ILE A 115 6.39 9.17 -2.14
C ILE A 115 4.89 9.31 -2.42
N GLY A 116 4.04 8.91 -1.47
CA GLY A 116 2.59 9.08 -1.57
C GLY A 116 1.85 8.32 -0.49
N ALA A 117 0.65 8.78 -0.17
CA ALA A 117 -0.24 8.15 0.80
C ALA A 117 -1.35 7.35 0.11
N LEU A 118 -1.52 6.09 0.47
CA LEU A 118 -2.67 5.26 0.06
C LEU A 118 -3.91 5.61 0.87
N VAL A 119 -3.74 5.92 2.17
CA VAL A 119 -4.80 6.30 3.09
C VAL A 119 -4.33 7.49 3.91
N GLN A 120 -5.06 8.61 3.82
CA GLN A 120 -4.62 9.93 4.29
C GLN A 120 -5.22 10.34 5.64
N ARG A 121 -5.70 9.39 6.40
CA ARG A 121 -6.16 9.60 7.78
C ARG A 121 -6.07 8.31 8.57
N PRO A 122 -6.00 8.38 9.90
CA PRO A 122 -5.93 7.20 10.74
C PRO A 122 -7.10 6.23 10.51
N LEU A 123 -6.80 4.98 10.28
CA LEU A 123 -7.71 3.84 10.31
C LEU A 123 -7.64 3.17 11.68
N THR A 124 -6.48 3.30 12.32
CA THR A 124 -6.17 2.73 13.64
C THR A 124 -7.21 3.16 14.66
N SER A 125 -7.75 2.18 15.37
CA SER A 125 -8.81 2.36 16.35
C SER A 125 -8.59 1.47 17.57
N ILE A 126 -9.17 1.89 18.69
CA ILE A 126 -9.42 0.98 19.81
C ILE A 126 -10.75 0.27 19.50
N ILE A 127 -10.70 -1.06 19.43
CA ILE A 127 -11.87 -1.89 19.13
C ILE A 127 -12.12 -2.84 20.31
N ALA A 128 -13.37 -2.91 20.77
CA ALA A 128 -13.77 -3.79 21.87
C ALA A 128 -15.10 -4.48 21.57
N LEU A 129 -15.30 -5.66 22.17
CA LEU A 129 -16.59 -6.37 22.09
C LEU A 129 -17.51 -5.94 23.25
N PRO A 130 -18.83 -5.89 23.07
CA PRO A 130 -19.78 -5.42 24.10
C PRO A 130 -19.65 -6.15 25.45
N GLY A 131 -19.39 -7.46 25.42
CA GLY A 131 -19.22 -8.29 26.61
C GLY A 131 -18.00 -7.95 27.47
N GLN A 132 -17.10 -7.09 26.98
CA GLN A 132 -15.91 -6.64 27.73
C GLN A 132 -16.16 -5.37 28.55
N HIS A 133 -17.37 -4.80 28.48
CA HIS A 133 -17.73 -3.56 29.20
C HIS A 133 -16.74 -2.41 28.90
N VAL A 134 -16.38 -2.23 27.64
CA VAL A 134 -15.59 -1.12 27.13
C VAL A 134 -16.45 -0.32 26.19
N SER A 135 -16.85 0.88 26.60
CA SER A 135 -17.63 1.84 25.78
C SER A 135 -16.83 3.11 25.51
N THR A 136 -15.84 3.39 26.34
CA THR A 136 -14.93 4.55 26.26
C THR A 136 -13.52 4.13 26.60
N VAL A 137 -12.55 5.00 26.32
CA VAL A 137 -11.14 4.76 26.69
C VAL A 137 -10.97 4.62 28.21
N LYS A 138 -11.80 5.28 29.03
CA LYS A 138 -11.76 5.17 30.50
C LYS A 138 -11.99 3.76 30.99
N ASP A 139 -12.78 2.98 30.27
CA ASP A 139 -13.14 1.62 30.65
C ASP A 139 -12.00 0.60 30.46
N LEU A 140 -10.89 1.04 29.84
CA LEU A 140 -9.69 0.22 29.66
C LEU A 140 -8.87 0.05 30.96
N ALA A 141 -9.12 0.86 31.99
CA ALA A 141 -8.43 0.74 33.26
C ALA A 141 -8.59 -0.67 33.86
N GLY A 142 -7.47 -1.32 34.20
CA GLY A 142 -7.42 -2.69 34.71
C GLY A 142 -7.57 -3.80 33.67
N LYS A 143 -7.66 -3.45 32.38
CA LYS A 143 -7.86 -4.43 31.29
C LYS A 143 -6.58 -4.73 30.50
N ARG A 144 -6.64 -5.82 29.75
CA ARG A 144 -5.63 -6.19 28.77
C ARG A 144 -6.05 -5.62 27.41
N VAL A 145 -5.14 -4.90 26.74
CA VAL A 145 -5.30 -4.36 25.40
C VAL A 145 -4.29 -5.02 24.46
N GLY A 146 -4.77 -5.63 23.39
CA GLY A 146 -3.94 -6.25 22.37
C GLY A 146 -3.41 -5.22 21.36
N THR A 147 -2.15 -5.38 20.93
CA THR A 147 -1.55 -4.59 19.84
C THR A 147 -0.93 -5.51 18.80
N ALA A 148 -0.67 -4.99 17.59
CA ALA A 148 0.07 -5.73 16.57
C ALA A 148 1.58 -5.84 16.86
N GLY A 149 2.06 -5.22 17.95
CA GLY A 149 3.47 -5.21 18.33
C GLY A 149 4.31 -4.18 17.59
N ILE A 150 3.67 -3.22 16.93
CA ILE A 150 4.34 -2.09 16.27
C ILE A 150 4.62 -1.03 17.33
N SER A 151 5.83 -0.50 17.34
CA SER A 151 6.37 0.30 18.46
C SER A 151 5.59 1.57 18.77
N TYR A 152 5.03 2.26 17.77
CA TYR A 152 4.26 3.49 18.00
C TYR A 152 2.88 3.25 18.63
N GLN A 153 2.32 2.04 18.53
CA GLN A 153 0.99 1.71 19.06
C GLN A 153 0.91 1.87 20.58
N ALA A 154 2.00 1.59 21.31
CA ALA A 154 2.07 1.84 22.73
C ALA A 154 1.87 3.32 23.07
N ALA A 155 2.49 4.23 22.29
CA ALA A 155 2.35 5.66 22.51
C ALA A 155 0.96 6.19 22.14
N GLU A 156 0.36 5.66 21.07
CA GLU A 156 -1.04 5.98 20.74
C GLU A 156 -2.00 5.56 21.87
N LEU A 157 -1.82 4.35 22.40
CA LEU A 157 -2.61 3.88 23.52
C LEU A 157 -2.40 4.76 24.77
N HIS A 158 -1.16 5.08 25.10
CA HIS A 158 -0.85 5.92 26.24
C HIS A 158 -1.44 7.32 26.10
N THR A 159 -1.36 7.91 24.88
CA THR A 159 -1.98 9.21 24.58
C THR A 159 -3.49 9.16 24.77
N ALA A 160 -4.17 8.15 24.23
CA ALA A 160 -5.61 7.99 24.39
C ALA A 160 -6.00 7.83 25.86
N LEU A 161 -5.25 7.04 26.63
CA LEU A 161 -5.48 6.84 28.05
C LEU A 161 -5.27 8.14 28.84
N GLN A 162 -4.17 8.86 28.60
CA GLN A 162 -3.87 10.15 29.26
C GLN A 162 -4.93 11.20 28.91
N HIS A 163 -5.35 11.29 27.64
CA HIS A 163 -6.43 12.17 27.22
C HIS A 163 -7.74 11.86 27.95
N ALA A 164 -8.01 10.59 28.21
CA ALA A 164 -9.18 10.15 28.99
C ALA A 164 -8.99 10.27 30.52
N GLY A 165 -7.83 10.73 31.00
CA GLY A 165 -7.51 10.82 32.43
C GLY A 165 -7.20 9.47 33.11
N VAL A 166 -6.81 8.47 32.32
CA VAL A 166 -6.43 7.13 32.81
C VAL A 166 -4.90 7.02 32.89
N ASN A 167 -4.38 6.55 34.01
CA ASN A 167 -2.95 6.24 34.10
C ASN A 167 -2.63 5.01 33.22
N PRO A 168 -1.74 5.11 32.21
CA PRO A 168 -1.37 4.00 31.35
C PRO A 168 -0.89 2.76 32.07
N ALA A 169 -0.21 2.91 33.21
CA ALA A 169 0.25 1.78 34.05
C ALA A 169 -0.89 0.88 34.58
N LYS A 170 -2.14 1.30 34.48
CA LYS A 170 -3.32 0.49 34.82
C LYS A 170 -3.78 -0.41 33.67
N VAL A 171 -3.18 -0.32 32.49
CA VAL A 171 -3.53 -1.11 31.32
C VAL A 171 -2.40 -2.06 31.00
N GLN A 172 -2.72 -3.33 30.76
CA GLN A 172 -1.73 -4.33 30.35
C GLN A 172 -1.74 -4.45 28.82
N GLU A 173 -0.65 -4.03 28.19
CA GLU A 173 -0.46 -4.24 26.76
C GLU A 173 -0.04 -5.69 26.47
N VAL A 174 -0.59 -6.27 25.41
CA VAL A 174 -0.31 -7.65 24.98
C VAL A 174 -0.06 -7.66 23.48
N ASN A 175 1.17 -8.01 23.07
CA ASN A 175 1.44 -8.22 21.65
C ASN A 175 0.69 -9.48 21.18
N VAL A 176 -0.21 -9.32 20.20
CA VAL A 176 -0.98 -10.39 19.57
C VAL A 176 -0.64 -10.54 18.07
N GLY A 177 0.27 -9.74 17.53
CA GLY A 177 0.64 -9.73 16.14
C GLY A 177 -0.57 -9.56 15.23
N PHE A 178 -0.65 -10.34 14.17
CA PHE A 178 -1.77 -10.34 13.23
C PHE A 178 -3.11 -10.88 13.79
N ASN A 179 -3.15 -11.34 15.05
CA ASN A 179 -4.31 -12.01 15.63
C ASN A 179 -5.22 -11.07 16.45
N LEU A 180 -5.46 -9.84 15.98
CA LEU A 180 -6.27 -8.84 16.70
C LEU A 180 -7.70 -9.36 16.96
N VAL A 181 -8.43 -9.75 15.93
CA VAL A 181 -9.80 -10.27 16.04
C VAL A 181 -9.86 -11.60 16.81
N PRO A 182 -9.03 -12.61 16.52
CA PRO A 182 -9.01 -13.84 17.31
C PRO A 182 -8.72 -13.61 18.80
N ALA A 183 -7.85 -12.67 19.15
CA ALA A 183 -7.54 -12.35 20.55
C ALA A 183 -8.72 -11.74 21.29
N MET A 184 -9.52 -10.89 20.63
CA MET A 184 -10.77 -10.37 21.19
C MET A 184 -11.84 -11.45 21.33
N LEU A 185 -12.04 -12.27 20.30
CA LEU A 185 -13.06 -13.34 20.31
C LEU A 185 -12.80 -14.41 21.36
N SER A 186 -11.54 -14.73 21.63
CA SER A 186 -11.16 -15.68 22.67
C SER A 186 -11.15 -15.09 24.09
N GLY A 187 -11.34 -13.78 24.24
CA GLY A 187 -11.23 -13.10 25.53
C GLY A 187 -9.81 -12.99 26.06
N LYS A 188 -8.80 -13.25 25.23
CA LYS A 188 -7.38 -13.05 25.60
C LYS A 188 -7.11 -11.59 25.95
N VAL A 189 -7.75 -10.66 25.25
CA VAL A 189 -7.72 -9.23 25.48
C VAL A 189 -9.16 -8.66 25.50
N ALA A 190 -9.37 -7.57 26.25
CA ALA A 190 -10.66 -6.90 26.35
C ALA A 190 -10.92 -5.97 25.16
N ALA A 191 -9.86 -5.42 24.61
CA ALA A 191 -9.88 -4.54 23.45
C ALA A 191 -8.58 -4.73 22.67
N THR A 192 -8.55 -4.21 21.45
CA THR A 192 -7.30 -4.05 20.67
C THR A 192 -7.10 -2.58 20.32
N LEU A 193 -5.84 -2.15 20.22
CA LEU A 193 -5.42 -0.96 19.50
C LEU A 193 -4.60 -1.41 18.29
N GLY A 194 -4.82 -0.78 17.14
CA GLY A 194 -4.22 -1.18 15.86
C GLY A 194 -5.17 -1.93 14.94
N GLY A 195 -6.37 -2.30 15.40
CA GLY A 195 -7.46 -2.71 14.51
C GLY A 195 -8.02 -1.50 13.76
N PHE A 196 -8.35 -1.69 12.50
CA PHE A 196 -8.85 -0.64 11.62
C PHE A 196 -10.37 -0.55 11.64
N TRP A 197 -10.91 0.68 11.72
CA TRP A 197 -12.38 0.90 11.69
C TRP A 197 -13.00 0.48 10.35
N ASN A 198 -12.23 0.44 9.27
CA ASN A 198 -12.67 0.03 7.93
C ASN A 198 -12.50 -1.47 7.67
N TYR A 199 -11.80 -2.23 8.52
CA TYR A 199 -11.52 -3.66 8.29
C TYR A 199 -11.92 -4.54 9.48
N GLU A 200 -11.19 -4.57 10.59
CA GLU A 200 -11.50 -5.42 11.74
C GLU A 200 -12.86 -5.10 12.37
N ALA A 201 -13.24 -3.81 12.39
CA ALA A 201 -14.57 -3.43 12.87
C ALA A 201 -15.69 -3.98 11.97
N ILE A 202 -15.53 -3.90 10.64
CA ILE A 202 -16.49 -4.48 9.68
C ILE A 202 -16.49 -6.00 9.78
N GLN A 203 -15.34 -6.64 9.89
CA GLN A 203 -15.23 -8.08 10.09
C GLN A 203 -16.05 -8.53 11.30
N LEU A 204 -15.91 -7.86 12.43
CA LEU A 204 -16.70 -8.14 13.63
C LEU A 204 -18.20 -7.85 13.43
N GLN A 205 -18.58 -6.82 12.67
CA GLN A 205 -19.98 -6.53 12.33
C GLN A 205 -20.58 -7.64 11.47
N ILE A 206 -19.88 -8.13 10.45
CA ILE A 206 -20.31 -9.26 9.63
C ILE A 206 -20.50 -10.52 10.49
N MET A 207 -19.64 -10.71 11.50
CA MET A 207 -19.76 -11.78 12.50
C MET A 207 -20.85 -11.51 13.56
N HIS A 208 -21.67 -10.49 13.43
CA HIS A 208 -22.74 -10.07 14.36
C HIS A 208 -22.23 -9.80 15.78
N LYS A 209 -21.01 -9.25 15.94
CA LYS A 209 -20.40 -8.97 17.24
C LYS A 209 -20.63 -7.54 17.76
N HIS A 210 -21.12 -6.62 16.94
CA HIS A 210 -21.44 -5.24 17.30
C HIS A 210 -20.32 -4.53 18.08
N PRO A 211 -19.09 -4.40 17.51
CA PRO A 211 -17.96 -3.83 18.23
C PRO A 211 -18.17 -2.36 18.59
N VAL A 212 -17.61 -1.95 19.72
CA VAL A 212 -17.31 -0.55 20.00
C VAL A 212 -16.04 -0.19 19.26
N VAL A 213 -16.04 0.93 18.55
CA VAL A 213 -14.91 1.42 17.74
C VAL A 213 -14.61 2.86 18.13
N ILE A 214 -13.39 3.13 18.54
CA ILE A 214 -12.94 4.46 18.97
C ILE A 214 -11.69 4.80 18.13
N PRO A 215 -11.82 5.65 17.09
CA PRO A 215 -10.68 6.09 16.27
C PRO A 215 -9.65 6.84 17.12
N VAL A 216 -8.35 6.59 16.89
CA VAL A 216 -7.29 7.17 17.71
C VAL A 216 -7.21 8.69 17.59
N ASN A 217 -7.57 9.26 16.44
CA ASN A 217 -7.60 10.69 16.21
C ASN A 217 -8.77 11.43 16.92
N GLU A 218 -9.73 10.69 17.46
CA GLU A 218 -10.81 11.25 18.29
C GLU A 218 -10.44 11.27 19.79
N VAL A 219 -9.32 10.67 20.16
CA VAL A 219 -8.92 10.48 21.56
C VAL A 219 -7.48 10.98 21.84
N GLY A 220 -7.07 12.03 21.13
CA GLY A 220 -5.86 12.79 21.43
C GLY A 220 -4.65 12.52 20.53
N VAL A 221 -4.69 11.49 19.67
CA VAL A 221 -3.66 11.30 18.64
C VAL A 221 -3.96 12.22 17.47
N PRO A 222 -3.00 13.02 16.95
CA PRO A 222 -3.24 13.86 15.77
C PRO A 222 -3.50 13.02 14.51
N ASN A 223 -4.09 13.65 13.47
CA ASN A 223 -4.19 13.00 12.17
C ASN A 223 -2.81 12.71 11.57
N TYR A 224 -2.69 11.59 10.88
CA TYR A 224 -1.53 11.15 10.12
C TYR A 224 -1.97 10.31 8.91
N ASP A 225 -1.06 10.08 7.97
CA ASP A 225 -1.31 9.19 6.84
C ASP A 225 -1.15 7.73 7.30
N GLU A 226 -2.27 6.98 7.34
CA GLU A 226 -2.23 5.60 7.84
C GLU A 226 -1.37 4.70 6.97
N LEU A 227 -1.53 4.75 5.65
CA LEU A 227 -0.74 3.93 4.74
C LEU A 227 0.04 4.79 3.76
N VAL A 228 1.36 4.61 3.75
CA VAL A 228 2.28 5.35 2.89
C VAL A 228 3.14 4.43 2.04
N LEU A 229 3.52 4.90 0.86
CA LEU A 229 4.42 4.23 -0.07
C LEU A 229 5.84 4.71 0.17
N VAL A 230 6.69 3.85 0.68
CA VAL A 230 8.05 4.19 1.11
C VAL A 230 9.09 3.58 0.17
N VAL A 231 10.08 4.38 -0.20
CA VAL A 231 11.24 3.98 -0.98
C VAL A 231 12.54 4.40 -0.27
N ARG A 232 13.68 3.88 -0.72
CA ARG A 232 14.98 4.41 -0.28
C ARG A 232 15.21 5.80 -0.84
N ALA A 233 15.82 6.69 -0.06
CA ALA A 233 16.05 8.08 -0.46
C ALA A 233 17.05 8.23 -1.62
N ASP A 234 17.93 7.28 -1.86
CA ASP A 234 18.80 7.22 -3.03
C ASP A 234 18.03 6.82 -4.30
N GLU A 235 17.11 5.88 -4.21
CA GLU A 235 16.21 5.52 -5.31
C GLU A 235 15.29 6.68 -5.70
N ALA A 236 14.76 7.40 -4.74
CA ALA A 236 13.97 8.59 -5.03
C ALA A 236 14.76 9.61 -5.88
N ARG A 237 16.08 9.66 -5.74
CA ARG A 237 16.95 10.52 -6.55
C ARG A 237 17.35 9.92 -7.89
N SER A 238 17.58 8.60 -7.97
CA SER A 238 18.09 7.91 -9.17
C SER A 238 16.98 7.40 -10.09
N ASP A 239 15.89 6.91 -9.55
CA ASP A 239 14.84 6.19 -10.27
C ASP A 239 13.53 6.98 -10.37
N GLY A 240 13.60 8.31 -10.34
CA GLY A 240 12.43 9.19 -10.35
C GLY A 240 11.47 8.97 -11.53
N VAL A 241 11.96 8.47 -12.66
CA VAL A 241 11.11 8.13 -13.83
C VAL A 241 10.22 6.94 -13.50
N ASP A 242 10.77 5.88 -12.91
CA ASP A 242 10.04 4.66 -12.57
C ASP A 242 9.04 4.93 -11.43
N LEU A 243 9.42 5.77 -10.45
CA LEU A 243 8.54 6.14 -9.35
C LEU A 243 7.35 6.98 -9.83
N ARG A 244 7.56 7.94 -10.74
CA ARG A 244 6.45 8.67 -11.40
C ARG A 244 5.55 7.73 -12.21
N ALA A 245 6.14 6.82 -12.96
CA ALA A 245 5.41 5.82 -13.73
C ALA A 245 4.56 4.92 -12.81
N PHE A 246 5.14 4.48 -11.68
CA PHE A 246 4.44 3.73 -10.66
C PHE A 246 3.23 4.50 -10.10
N MET A 247 3.42 5.76 -9.66
CA MET A 247 2.35 6.58 -9.10
C MET A 247 1.24 6.90 -10.11
N GLN A 248 1.59 7.08 -11.39
CA GLN A 248 0.60 7.23 -12.47
C GLN A 248 -0.25 5.97 -12.66
N ALA A 249 0.38 4.80 -12.70
CA ALA A 249 -0.31 3.53 -12.83
C ALA A 249 -1.20 3.25 -11.61
N LEU A 250 -0.68 3.46 -10.41
CA LEU A 250 -1.43 3.29 -9.18
C LEU A 250 -2.66 4.22 -9.10
N THR A 251 -2.51 5.47 -9.57
CA THR A 251 -3.64 6.43 -9.66
C THR A 251 -4.73 5.94 -10.63
N ARG A 252 -4.36 5.23 -11.71
CA ARG A 252 -5.37 4.59 -12.58
C ARG A 252 -6.08 3.46 -11.85
N GLY A 253 -5.34 2.63 -11.12
CA GLY A 253 -5.93 1.58 -10.28
C GLY A 253 -6.90 2.13 -9.22
N GLU A 254 -6.57 3.24 -8.57
CA GLU A 254 -7.48 3.91 -7.62
C GLU A 254 -8.77 4.38 -8.32
N ARG A 255 -8.65 4.97 -9.51
CA ARG A 255 -9.84 5.35 -10.31
C ARG A 255 -10.71 4.15 -10.67
N ALA A 256 -10.09 3.01 -11.00
CA ALA A 256 -10.82 1.76 -11.26
C ALA A 256 -11.56 1.26 -10.01
N VAL A 257 -10.93 1.33 -8.82
CA VAL A 257 -11.59 1.01 -7.54
C VAL A 257 -12.82 1.90 -7.32
N ARG A 258 -12.70 3.21 -7.50
CA ARG A 258 -13.83 4.14 -7.35
C ARG A 258 -14.94 3.89 -8.36
N ALA A 259 -14.58 3.56 -9.59
CA ALA A 259 -15.56 3.28 -10.64
C ALA A 259 -16.32 1.96 -10.38
N ASN A 260 -15.66 0.95 -9.80
CA ASN A 260 -16.26 -0.35 -9.55
C ASN A 260 -15.64 -1.06 -8.33
N PRO A 261 -16.03 -0.68 -7.08
CA PRO A 261 -15.53 -1.29 -5.86
C PRO A 261 -15.72 -2.82 -5.81
N ALA A 262 -16.82 -3.31 -6.37
CA ALA A 262 -17.12 -4.75 -6.39
C ALA A 262 -16.16 -5.55 -7.29
N ALA A 263 -15.71 -4.99 -8.41
CA ALA A 263 -14.66 -5.59 -9.23
C ALA A 263 -13.32 -5.60 -8.49
N ALA A 264 -12.95 -4.48 -7.87
CA ALA A 264 -11.73 -4.37 -7.08
C ALA A 264 -11.70 -5.37 -5.90
N ALA A 265 -12.82 -5.56 -5.19
CA ALA A 265 -12.92 -6.55 -4.11
C ALA A 265 -12.63 -7.98 -4.60
N LYS A 266 -13.09 -8.35 -5.81
CA LYS A 266 -12.79 -9.66 -6.42
C LYS A 266 -11.29 -9.82 -6.75
N LEU A 267 -10.61 -8.75 -7.16
CA LEU A 267 -9.18 -8.80 -7.43
C LEU A 267 -8.37 -8.99 -6.15
N VAL A 268 -8.73 -8.30 -5.08
CA VAL A 268 -8.12 -8.51 -3.75
C VAL A 268 -8.35 -9.94 -3.26
N GLN A 269 -9.58 -10.45 -3.40
CA GLN A 269 -9.90 -11.84 -3.04
C GLN A 269 -9.12 -12.86 -3.88
N ALA A 270 -8.91 -12.59 -5.18
CA ALA A 270 -8.09 -13.47 -6.02
C ALA A 270 -6.63 -13.55 -5.55
N ALA A 271 -6.09 -12.45 -4.99
CA ALA A 271 -4.75 -12.42 -4.39
C ALA A 271 -4.69 -13.19 -3.05
N ASN A 272 -5.79 -13.29 -2.34
CA ASN A 272 -5.90 -14.07 -1.10
C ASN A 272 -7.29 -14.73 -1.01
N PRO A 273 -7.45 -15.95 -1.51
CA PRO A 273 -8.74 -16.66 -1.56
C PRO A 273 -9.38 -16.96 -0.19
N SER A 274 -8.62 -16.83 0.91
CA SER A 274 -9.15 -17.01 2.27
C SER A 274 -9.95 -15.81 2.78
N LEU A 275 -9.90 -14.66 2.07
CA LEU A 275 -10.63 -13.46 2.45
C LEU A 275 -12.15 -13.62 2.24
N GLU A 276 -12.93 -13.10 3.18
CA GLU A 276 -14.38 -13.05 3.06
C GLU A 276 -14.79 -11.95 2.06
N PRO A 277 -15.53 -12.28 0.96
CA PRO A 277 -15.81 -11.35 -0.14
C PRO A 277 -16.59 -10.11 0.28
N LYS A 278 -17.57 -10.28 1.18
CA LYS A 278 -18.39 -9.18 1.68
C LYS A 278 -17.56 -8.18 2.48
N LEU A 279 -16.61 -8.69 3.30
CA LEU A 279 -15.68 -7.86 4.04
C LEU A 279 -14.85 -6.99 3.10
N GLN A 280 -14.32 -7.56 2.01
CA GLN A 280 -13.49 -6.80 1.07
C GLN A 280 -14.27 -5.66 0.42
N LEU A 281 -15.50 -5.93 -0.02
CA LEU A 281 -16.34 -4.89 -0.64
C LEU A 281 -16.71 -3.79 0.35
N GLU A 282 -17.23 -4.13 1.51
CA GLU A 282 -17.64 -3.15 2.52
C GLU A 282 -16.45 -2.32 3.02
N SER A 283 -15.27 -2.95 3.16
CA SER A 283 -14.04 -2.26 3.55
C SER A 283 -13.57 -1.28 2.47
N ILE A 284 -13.54 -1.68 1.19
CA ILE A 284 -13.20 -0.77 0.08
C ILE A 284 -14.13 0.44 0.08
N GLU A 285 -15.44 0.22 0.08
CA GLU A 285 -16.43 1.32 0.06
C GLU A 285 -16.27 2.27 1.25
N ARG A 286 -15.93 1.73 2.42
CA ARG A 286 -15.71 2.51 3.64
C ARG A 286 -14.40 3.30 3.59
N THR A 287 -13.35 2.75 2.95
CA THR A 287 -12.01 3.36 2.87
C THR A 287 -11.94 4.49 1.84
N LEU A 288 -12.72 4.43 0.76
CA LEU A 288 -12.64 5.39 -0.35
C LEU A 288 -12.57 6.88 0.09
N PRO A 289 -13.37 7.36 1.06
CA PRO A 289 -13.26 8.75 1.50
C PRO A 289 -11.95 9.07 2.25
N ALA A 290 -11.29 8.05 2.83
CA ALA A 290 -10.04 8.18 3.54
C ALA A 290 -8.81 8.05 2.62
N ALA A 291 -8.98 7.42 1.46
CA ALA A 291 -7.94 7.29 0.43
C ALA A 291 -7.76 8.55 -0.42
N LEU A 292 -8.68 9.52 -0.32
CA LEU A 292 -8.65 10.73 -1.10
C LEU A 292 -8.22 11.94 -0.26
N PRO A 293 -7.45 12.89 -0.87
CA PRO A 293 -7.06 14.11 -0.18
C PRO A 293 -8.26 14.90 0.34
N ALA A 294 -8.15 15.40 1.57
CA ALA A 294 -9.13 16.33 2.12
C ALA A 294 -9.12 17.68 1.39
N GLN A 295 -7.94 18.06 0.84
CA GLN A 295 -7.77 19.31 0.11
C GLN A 295 -8.28 19.15 -1.34
N ALA A 296 -9.23 20.00 -1.73
CA ALA A 296 -9.75 20.03 -3.08
C ALA A 296 -8.63 20.28 -4.11
N GLY A 297 -8.65 19.52 -5.22
CA GLY A 297 -7.70 19.67 -6.32
C GLY A 297 -6.34 19.01 -6.13
N LYS A 298 -6.09 18.36 -4.99
CA LYS A 298 -4.89 17.54 -4.80
C LYS A 298 -5.08 16.16 -5.41
N PRO A 299 -4.02 15.56 -6.00
CA PRO A 299 -4.09 14.21 -6.57
C PRO A 299 -4.16 13.14 -5.49
N PHE A 300 -4.63 11.94 -5.87
CA PHE A 300 -4.47 10.74 -5.06
C PHE A 300 -2.99 10.56 -4.65
N GLY A 301 -2.76 10.19 -3.43
CA GLY A 301 -1.42 10.04 -2.87
C GLY A 301 -0.84 11.30 -2.23
N TYR A 302 -1.53 12.45 -2.30
CA TYR A 302 -1.02 13.70 -1.75
C TYR A 302 -0.81 13.61 -0.24
N GLN A 303 0.33 14.08 0.22
CA GLN A 303 0.74 14.14 1.62
C GLN A 303 0.77 15.60 2.07
N ASP A 304 0.03 15.94 3.14
CA ASP A 304 -0.09 17.32 3.63
C ASP A 304 1.12 17.70 4.50
N PRO A 305 1.96 18.65 4.06
CA PRO A 305 3.11 19.07 4.85
C PRO A 305 2.77 19.56 6.27
N THR A 306 1.60 20.19 6.43
CA THR A 306 1.16 20.71 7.73
C THR A 306 0.77 19.56 8.68
N GLN A 307 0.09 18.55 8.15
CA GLN A 307 -0.27 17.35 8.91
C GLN A 307 0.99 16.59 9.34
N TRP A 308 1.91 16.32 8.42
CA TRP A 308 3.16 15.61 8.69
C TRP A 308 4.01 16.33 9.75
N ALA A 309 4.16 17.66 9.65
CA ALA A 309 4.87 18.45 10.65
C ALA A 309 4.18 18.41 12.02
N ALA A 310 2.85 18.47 12.07
CA ALA A 310 2.11 18.41 13.32
C ALA A 310 2.23 17.05 13.99
N PHE A 311 2.11 15.97 13.21
CA PHE A 311 2.22 14.61 13.71
C PHE A 311 3.67 14.28 14.16
N GLY A 312 4.67 14.66 13.38
CA GLY A 312 6.07 14.48 13.76
C GLY A 312 6.44 15.21 15.06
N ARG A 313 5.98 16.44 15.25
CA ARG A 313 6.15 17.17 16.52
C ARG A 313 5.46 16.47 17.69
N TRP A 314 4.26 15.94 17.48
CA TRP A 314 3.57 15.16 18.50
C TRP A 314 4.39 13.93 18.89
N MET A 315 4.90 13.14 17.91
CA MET A 315 5.76 11.99 18.20
C MET A 315 7.01 12.38 19.01
N PHE A 316 7.64 13.50 18.67
CA PHE A 316 8.79 14.02 19.43
C PHE A 316 8.39 14.40 20.86
N GLN A 317 7.26 15.09 21.03
CA GLN A 317 6.73 15.47 22.37
C GLN A 317 6.34 14.25 23.22
N GLN A 318 5.92 13.14 22.60
CA GLN A 318 5.67 11.88 23.28
C GLN A 318 6.95 11.08 23.61
N GLY A 319 8.12 11.61 23.22
CA GLY A 319 9.42 10.95 23.41
C GLY A 319 9.64 9.72 22.53
N LEU A 320 8.88 9.59 21.42
CA LEU A 320 9.05 8.53 20.44
C LEU A 320 10.24 8.81 19.51
N LEU A 321 10.48 10.08 19.19
CA LEU A 321 11.60 10.51 18.38
C LEU A 321 12.69 11.12 19.27
N LYS A 322 13.94 10.84 18.96
CA LYS A 322 15.14 11.41 19.63
C LYS A 322 15.40 12.83 19.16
N SER A 323 15.00 13.14 17.93
CA SER A 323 15.25 14.40 17.26
C SER A 323 13.94 15.02 16.78
N ASP A 324 13.87 16.37 16.80
CA ASP A 324 12.77 17.07 16.16
C ASP A 324 12.83 16.79 14.64
N PRO A 325 11.78 16.22 14.04
CA PRO A 325 11.77 15.88 12.62
C PRO A 325 11.99 17.10 11.71
N ASP A 326 11.61 18.29 12.15
CA ASP A 326 11.83 19.54 11.40
C ASP A 326 13.33 19.95 11.39
N ALA A 327 14.16 19.42 12.30
CA ALA A 327 15.59 19.73 12.40
C ALA A 327 16.48 18.86 11.50
N THR A 328 15.97 17.79 10.88
CA THR A 328 16.79 16.78 10.19
C THR A 328 17.19 17.14 8.75
N GLY A 329 16.71 18.24 8.18
CA GLY A 329 17.12 18.81 6.88
C GLY A 329 16.69 18.01 5.62
N LEU A 330 16.18 16.80 5.76
CA LEU A 330 15.58 16.02 4.67
C LEU A 330 14.11 15.74 5.02
N PRO A 331 13.14 16.16 4.19
CA PRO A 331 11.75 15.87 4.47
C PRO A 331 11.49 14.37 4.52
N PRO A 332 10.58 13.89 5.38
CA PRO A 332 10.24 12.47 5.47
C PRO A 332 9.39 11.98 4.28
N PHE A 333 8.87 12.88 3.48
CA PHE A 333 8.05 12.59 2.32
C PHE A 333 8.33 13.54 1.16
N THR A 334 7.86 13.20 -0.04
CA THR A 334 7.81 14.09 -1.21
C THR A 334 6.55 13.83 -2.03
N ASN A 335 5.98 14.88 -2.59
CA ASN A 335 4.85 14.80 -3.53
C ASN A 335 5.28 14.89 -5.00
N GLU A 336 6.57 14.98 -5.30
CA GLU A 336 7.08 15.25 -6.66
C GLU A 336 6.79 14.13 -7.68
N PHE A 337 6.50 12.92 -7.22
CA PHE A 337 6.19 11.78 -8.09
C PHE A 337 4.70 11.64 -8.40
N LEU A 338 3.85 12.44 -7.76
CA LEU A 338 2.41 12.39 -7.95
C LEU A 338 2.00 13.00 -9.29
N PRO A 339 0.94 12.51 -9.95
CA PRO A 339 0.42 13.11 -11.16
C PRO A 339 0.07 14.59 -10.99
N GLY A 340 0.62 15.45 -11.87
CA GLY A 340 0.40 16.90 -11.80
C GLY A 340 1.14 17.63 -10.67
N GLN A 341 1.99 16.95 -9.94
CA GLN A 341 2.90 17.54 -8.94
C GLN A 341 4.33 17.19 -9.38
N GLY A 342 5.17 18.16 -9.49
CA GLY A 342 6.53 17.96 -10.01
C GLY A 342 6.77 18.73 -11.30
N ILE A 343 8.05 19.07 -11.53
CA ILE A 343 8.57 19.90 -12.63
C ILE A 343 8.41 19.16 -13.96
#